data_9986e9f4a9ca297ca2bbcc1c4714fa4a
#
_entry.id   9986e9f4a9ca297ca2bbcc1c4714fa4a
#
_cell.length_a   1.000
_cell.length_b   1.000
_cell.length_c   1.000
_cell.angle_alpha   90.00
_cell.angle_beta   90.00
_cell.angle_gamma   90.00
#
_symmetry.space_group_name_H-M   'P 1'
#
loop_
_entity.id
_entity.type
_entity.pdbx_description
1 polymer ?
#
loop_
_entity_poly.entity_id
_entity_poly.type
_entity_poly.pdbx_seq_one_letter_code
_entity_poly.pdbx_strand_id
1 'polypeptide(L)'
;MDALLNSASEPVGTVDVALAHAARLLERDAALAAEQAGEILKAVPGHPHARLILGAARRIAGQTQLALDVLEPLAREQPRSPPAHLELAMARSAAGRGEEAVESLRRAIQLKPDSAEAWRLLADQLDAAGDSSAADQARARYLKTANKDPRLMEAAAALVENDLPLADARLRSHLAGHPTDVAALRMLAEVAARLRRYADAQALLERCLELAPSFDAARQNYATVLNRQGHAAAALTQIERLLAKEPRNPAYLNLKAAVLAHLGDYAESIGVYETVLKVFPRQPKIWMSYGHSLRTARRREDSVAAYRRAIELQPALGEAYWSLANLKTFRFSDADLLALRRALEREDLSDEDRLHFEFSLGKALEDEGAYEASFAHYAKGNAARKKEHPYSADENTHFIARSKALYTPEFFAARKSAGAQAADPIFIVGLPRAGSTLLEQILASHSLVEGTIELPDMPQIARDLAGRDEPGAETRFFGNVAALELGLWRRGIHRRPGRRTLRFNEA
;
A
#
# COMPACT_ATOMS: atom_id res chain seq x y z
N MET A 1 15.62 67.62 -34.12
CA MET A 1 14.48 67.76 -33.19
C MET A 1 13.91 66.42 -32.99
N ASP A 2 14.56 65.65 -32.36
CA ASP A 2 14.65 65.17 -30.98
C ASP A 2 13.47 64.23 -30.65
N ALA A 3 13.74 62.96 -30.97
CA ALA A 3 12.98 61.84 -30.43
C ALA A 3 13.64 61.41 -29.12
N LEU A 4 13.06 61.78 -28.02
CA LEU A 4 13.34 61.21 -26.73
C LEU A 4 12.73 59.82 -26.65
N LEU A 5 13.54 58.80 -26.90
CA LEU A 5 13.26 57.42 -26.53
C LEU A 5 13.14 57.30 -25.00
N ASN A 6 11.92 57.16 -24.56
CA ASN A 6 11.58 56.86 -23.20
C ASN A 6 12.01 55.39 -22.94
N SER A 7 13.20 55.18 -22.42
CA SER A 7 13.61 53.90 -21.84
C SER A 7 12.83 53.75 -20.52
N ALA A 8 11.69 53.08 -20.62
CA ALA A 8 11.03 52.56 -19.44
C ALA A 8 12.03 51.60 -18.74
N SER A 9 12.61 52.05 -17.66
CA SER A 9 13.41 51.22 -16.77
C SER A 9 12.51 50.08 -16.30
N GLU A 10 12.79 48.88 -16.74
CA GLU A 10 12.17 47.71 -16.13
C GLU A 10 12.33 47.79 -14.62
N PRO A 11 11.30 47.44 -13.82
CA PRO A 11 11.40 47.51 -12.38
C PRO A 11 12.48 46.53 -11.92
N VAL A 12 13.63 47.05 -11.50
CA VAL A 12 14.76 46.29 -10.99
C VAL A 12 14.37 45.79 -9.60
N GLY A 13 13.82 44.59 -9.52
CA GLY A 13 13.57 43.89 -8.25
C GLY A 13 14.91 43.49 -7.61
N THR A 14 14.99 43.50 -6.29
CA THR A 14 16.16 42.95 -5.58
C THR A 14 16.25 41.44 -5.82
N VAL A 15 17.45 40.86 -5.72
CA VAL A 15 17.68 39.40 -5.84
C VAL A 15 16.77 38.61 -4.88
N ASP A 16 16.55 39.13 -3.67
CA ASP A 16 15.68 38.52 -2.67
C ASP A 16 14.22 38.45 -3.13
N VAL A 17 13.72 39.50 -3.80
CA VAL A 17 12.36 39.49 -4.37
C VAL A 17 12.26 38.51 -5.50
N ALA A 18 13.26 38.41 -6.37
CA ALA A 18 13.31 37.45 -7.46
C ALA A 18 13.37 35.98 -6.94
N LEU A 19 14.16 35.74 -5.88
CA LEU A 19 14.23 34.43 -5.21
C LEU A 19 12.89 34.03 -4.58
N ALA A 20 12.24 34.98 -3.87
CA ALA A 20 10.93 34.73 -3.28
C ALA A 20 9.86 34.46 -4.36
N HIS A 21 9.97 35.09 -5.52
CA HIS A 21 9.10 34.81 -6.65
C HIS A 21 9.37 33.42 -7.25
N ALA A 22 10.63 33.07 -7.51
CA ALA A 22 11.02 31.77 -8.01
C ALA A 22 10.59 30.63 -7.07
N ALA A 23 10.71 30.83 -5.76
CA ALA A 23 10.25 29.85 -4.76
C ALA A 23 8.72 29.64 -4.79
N ARG A 24 7.93 30.71 -5.01
CA ARG A 24 6.47 30.59 -5.18
C ARG A 24 6.07 29.90 -6.49
N LEU A 25 6.84 30.14 -7.56
CA LEU A 25 6.65 29.46 -8.84
C LEU A 25 6.90 27.95 -8.71
N LEU A 26 7.83 27.53 -7.86
CA LEU A 26 8.16 26.12 -7.67
C LEU A 26 6.94 25.28 -7.24
N GLU A 27 5.99 25.88 -6.53
CA GLU A 27 4.75 25.20 -6.10
C GLU A 27 3.69 25.10 -7.21
N ARG A 28 3.80 25.91 -8.27
CA ARG A 28 2.77 26.04 -9.32
C ARG A 28 3.25 25.61 -10.70
N ASP A 29 4.47 26.00 -11.05
CA ASP A 29 5.06 25.77 -12.35
C ASP A 29 6.58 25.63 -12.22
N ALA A 30 7.05 24.39 -12.21
CA ALA A 30 8.47 24.08 -12.07
C ALA A 30 9.30 24.58 -13.27
N ALA A 31 8.72 24.67 -14.48
CA ALA A 31 9.45 25.16 -15.65
C ALA A 31 9.74 26.65 -15.53
N LEU A 32 8.74 27.45 -15.17
CA LEU A 32 8.92 28.89 -14.91
C LEU A 32 9.83 29.13 -13.70
N ALA A 33 9.77 28.30 -12.67
CA ALA A 33 10.68 28.39 -11.53
C ALA A 33 12.15 28.16 -11.95
N ALA A 34 12.39 27.18 -12.83
CA ALA A 34 13.72 26.92 -13.37
C ALA A 34 14.25 28.07 -14.22
N GLU A 35 13.39 28.65 -15.05
CA GLU A 35 13.73 29.81 -15.88
C GLU A 35 14.08 31.01 -15.01
N GLN A 36 13.23 31.36 -14.06
CA GLN A 36 13.48 32.48 -13.12
C GLN A 36 14.77 32.28 -12.30
N ALA A 37 15.01 31.05 -11.80
CA ALA A 37 16.24 30.74 -11.10
C ALA A 37 17.47 30.82 -12.01
N GLY A 38 17.34 30.47 -13.29
CA GLY A 38 18.35 30.63 -14.32
C GLY A 38 18.70 32.10 -14.58
N GLU A 39 17.71 32.97 -14.66
CA GLU A 39 17.94 34.45 -14.80
C GLU A 39 18.66 35.01 -13.59
N ILE A 40 18.29 34.60 -12.36
CA ILE A 40 19.02 35.02 -11.16
C ILE A 40 20.49 34.60 -11.21
N LEU A 41 20.76 33.37 -11.70
CA LEU A 41 22.12 32.85 -11.81
C LEU A 41 22.95 33.50 -12.90
N LYS A 42 22.32 34.10 -13.94
CA LYS A 42 23.00 34.93 -14.91
C LYS A 42 23.45 36.23 -14.29
N ALA A 43 22.61 36.84 -13.42
CA ALA A 43 22.92 38.10 -12.72
C ALA A 43 23.89 37.88 -11.56
N VAL A 44 23.74 36.78 -10.79
CA VAL A 44 24.58 36.45 -9.64
C VAL A 44 25.03 34.98 -9.78
N PRO A 45 26.13 34.70 -10.50
CA PRO A 45 26.66 33.38 -10.70
C PRO A 45 26.98 32.69 -9.37
N GLY A 46 26.55 31.45 -9.23
CA GLY A 46 26.81 30.64 -8.02
C GLY A 46 25.90 30.90 -6.82
N HIS A 47 24.88 31.77 -6.93
CA HIS A 47 23.99 32.10 -5.81
C HIS A 47 23.32 30.81 -5.24
N PRO A 48 23.55 30.48 -3.94
CA PRO A 48 23.18 29.16 -3.40
C PRO A 48 21.69 28.88 -3.43
N HIS A 49 20.84 29.83 -3.02
CA HIS A 49 19.39 29.66 -3.04
C HIS A 49 18.83 29.55 -4.46
N ALA A 50 19.39 30.30 -5.43
CA ALA A 50 18.96 30.17 -6.83
C ALA A 50 19.32 28.79 -7.40
N ARG A 51 20.52 28.23 -7.06
CA ARG A 51 20.91 26.87 -7.44
C ARG A 51 20.03 25.83 -6.77
N LEU A 52 19.63 26.04 -5.52
CA LEU A 52 18.72 25.15 -4.82
C LEU A 52 17.35 25.11 -5.50
N ILE A 53 16.77 26.28 -5.82
CA ILE A 53 15.49 26.38 -6.55
C ILE A 53 15.60 25.76 -7.94
N LEU A 54 16.68 26.00 -8.67
CA LEU A 54 16.91 25.41 -10.00
C LEU A 54 17.00 23.90 -9.94
N GLY A 55 17.71 23.36 -8.94
CA GLY A 55 17.82 21.93 -8.73
C GLY A 55 16.46 21.27 -8.40
N ALA A 56 15.71 21.89 -7.49
CA ALA A 56 14.37 21.43 -7.13
C ALA A 56 13.40 21.50 -8.32
N ALA A 57 13.42 22.58 -9.07
CA ALA A 57 12.58 22.76 -10.26
C ALA A 57 12.87 21.71 -11.34
N ARG A 58 14.14 21.44 -11.63
CA ARG A 58 14.56 20.40 -12.57
C ARG A 58 14.14 19.00 -12.11
N ARG A 59 14.26 18.70 -10.80
CA ARG A 59 13.80 17.45 -10.22
C ARG A 59 12.29 17.27 -10.43
N ILE A 60 11.51 18.28 -10.09
CA ILE A 60 10.03 18.28 -10.24
C ILE A 60 9.64 18.11 -11.71
N ALA A 61 10.36 18.76 -12.63
CA ALA A 61 10.16 18.63 -14.07
C ALA A 61 10.65 17.28 -14.66
N GLY A 62 11.11 16.34 -13.80
CA GLY A 62 11.62 15.02 -14.23
C GLY A 62 13.02 15.04 -14.88
N GLN A 63 13.68 16.19 -14.90
CA GLN A 63 15.04 16.38 -15.45
C GLN A 63 16.10 15.98 -14.43
N THR A 64 16.04 14.72 -13.98
CA THR A 64 16.76 14.24 -12.79
C THR A 64 18.27 14.42 -12.89
N GLN A 65 18.88 14.14 -14.06
CA GLN A 65 20.33 14.31 -14.21
C GLN A 65 20.73 15.79 -14.10
N LEU A 66 19.99 16.68 -14.77
CA LEU A 66 20.25 18.11 -14.68
C LEU A 66 20.07 18.67 -13.26
N ALA A 67 19.15 18.07 -12.47
CA ALA A 67 19.01 18.40 -11.05
C ALA A 67 20.26 18.00 -10.25
N LEU A 68 20.78 16.78 -10.46
CA LEU A 68 21.99 16.27 -9.81
C LEU A 68 23.22 17.12 -10.18
N ASP A 69 23.37 17.51 -11.44
CA ASP A 69 24.48 18.35 -11.92
C ASP A 69 24.56 19.71 -11.17
N VAL A 70 23.42 20.19 -10.65
CA VAL A 70 23.36 21.43 -9.86
C VAL A 70 23.48 21.15 -8.35
N LEU A 71 22.80 20.10 -7.85
CA LEU A 71 22.66 19.86 -6.40
C LEU A 71 23.90 19.17 -5.79
N GLU A 72 24.58 18.30 -6.53
CA GLU A 72 25.80 17.65 -6.01
C GLU A 72 26.95 18.64 -5.75
N PRO A 73 27.29 19.55 -6.69
CA PRO A 73 28.24 20.61 -6.38
C PRO A 73 27.76 21.54 -5.25
N LEU A 74 26.48 21.91 -5.24
CA LEU A 74 25.91 22.77 -4.20
C LEU A 74 26.07 22.17 -2.80
N ALA A 75 25.74 20.88 -2.63
CA ALA A 75 25.88 20.21 -1.33
C ALA A 75 27.35 20.06 -0.89
N ARG A 76 28.30 19.92 -1.84
CA ARG A 76 29.74 19.90 -1.56
C ARG A 76 30.26 21.28 -1.13
N GLU A 77 29.82 22.33 -1.79
CA GLU A 77 30.19 23.71 -1.47
C GLU A 77 29.53 24.21 -0.18
N GLN A 78 28.33 23.67 0.12
CA GLN A 78 27.54 24.03 1.31
C GLN A 78 27.26 22.80 2.21
N PRO A 79 28.29 22.20 2.82
CA PRO A 79 28.18 20.96 3.57
C PRO A 79 27.36 21.09 4.86
N ARG A 80 27.01 22.31 5.27
CA ARG A 80 26.17 22.61 6.43
C ARG A 80 24.76 23.10 6.07
N SER A 81 24.34 22.97 4.83
CA SER A 81 23.00 23.38 4.37
C SER A 81 22.01 22.21 4.40
N PRO A 82 21.08 22.11 5.39
CA PRO A 82 20.07 21.07 5.42
C PRO A 82 19.22 21.02 4.14
N PRO A 83 18.76 22.17 3.57
CA PRO A 83 17.96 22.12 2.36
C PRO A 83 18.72 21.56 1.15
N ALA A 84 20.01 21.83 1.02
CA ALA A 84 20.82 21.32 -0.09
C ALA A 84 20.93 19.78 -0.03
N HIS A 85 21.17 19.23 1.15
CA HIS A 85 21.22 17.78 1.35
C HIS A 85 19.84 17.12 1.18
N LEU A 86 18.75 17.78 1.58
CA LEU A 86 17.40 17.27 1.43
C LEU A 86 17.00 17.20 -0.06
N GLU A 87 17.21 18.31 -0.81
CA GLU A 87 16.91 18.32 -2.26
C GLU A 87 17.82 17.35 -3.03
N LEU A 88 19.10 17.24 -2.65
CA LEU A 88 20.00 16.26 -3.23
C LEU A 88 19.51 14.84 -2.99
N ALA A 89 19.02 14.54 -1.78
CA ALA A 89 18.45 13.23 -1.47
C ALA A 89 17.24 12.90 -2.34
N MET A 90 16.34 13.87 -2.51
CA MET A 90 15.16 13.71 -3.38
C MET A 90 15.55 13.50 -4.85
N ALA A 91 16.57 14.23 -5.33
CA ALA A 91 17.08 14.06 -6.68
C ALA A 91 17.76 12.69 -6.87
N ARG A 92 18.53 12.22 -5.89
CA ARG A 92 19.15 10.87 -5.88
C ARG A 92 18.11 9.77 -5.84
N SER A 93 17.07 9.93 -5.02
CA SER A 93 15.92 9.01 -5.00
C SER A 93 15.24 8.94 -6.38
N ALA A 94 14.96 10.10 -6.99
CA ALA A 94 14.39 10.17 -8.33
C ALA A 94 15.30 9.57 -9.43
N ALA A 95 16.62 9.56 -9.20
CA ALA A 95 17.60 8.90 -10.07
C ALA A 95 17.71 7.39 -9.81
N GLY A 96 17.04 6.87 -8.79
CA GLY A 96 17.16 5.47 -8.37
C GLY A 96 18.44 5.16 -7.58
N ARG A 97 19.13 6.18 -7.09
CA ARG A 97 20.36 6.07 -6.27
C ARG A 97 19.98 6.04 -4.78
N GLY A 98 19.23 5.00 -4.37
CA GLY A 98 18.59 4.90 -3.05
C GLY A 98 19.57 4.94 -1.87
N GLU A 99 20.69 4.22 -1.93
CA GLU A 99 21.71 4.23 -0.87
C GLU A 99 22.31 5.63 -0.67
N GLU A 100 22.60 6.33 -1.75
CA GLU A 100 23.12 7.69 -1.70
C GLU A 100 22.06 8.70 -1.25
N ALA A 101 20.77 8.43 -1.56
CA ALA A 101 19.68 9.23 -1.03
C ALA A 101 19.58 9.10 0.49
N VAL A 102 19.69 7.88 1.04
CA VAL A 102 19.73 7.61 2.49
C VAL A 102 20.89 8.36 3.16
N GLU A 103 22.09 8.34 2.55
CA GLU A 103 23.24 9.09 3.07
C GLU A 103 22.95 10.60 3.14
N SER A 104 22.40 11.17 2.06
CA SER A 104 22.04 12.57 1.99
C SER A 104 20.98 12.96 3.03
N LEU A 105 19.96 12.09 3.23
CA LEU A 105 18.92 12.28 4.24
C LEU A 105 19.49 12.24 5.66
N ARG A 106 20.35 11.28 5.95
CA ARG A 106 21.05 11.21 7.25
C ARG A 106 21.85 12.51 7.51
N ARG A 107 22.50 13.04 6.48
CA ARG A 107 23.22 14.31 6.62
C ARG A 107 22.29 15.49 6.84
N ALA A 108 21.17 15.59 6.12
CA ALA A 108 20.16 16.63 6.33
C ALA A 108 19.60 16.58 7.77
N ILE A 109 19.31 15.37 8.29
CA ILE A 109 18.82 15.14 9.65
C ILE A 109 19.87 15.51 10.72
N GLN A 110 21.14 15.15 10.51
CA GLN A 110 22.22 15.57 11.42
C GLN A 110 22.30 17.10 11.58
N LEU A 111 22.06 17.82 10.49
CA LEU A 111 22.10 19.28 10.47
C LEU A 111 20.80 19.90 11.01
N LYS A 112 19.67 19.26 10.79
CA LYS A 112 18.34 19.69 11.22
C LYS A 112 17.54 18.48 11.75
N PRO A 113 17.72 18.09 13.03
CA PRO A 113 17.08 16.91 13.60
C PRO A 113 15.54 16.98 13.71
N ASP A 114 14.97 18.18 13.65
CA ASP A 114 13.54 18.45 13.71
C ASP A 114 12.87 18.51 12.32
N SER A 115 13.56 18.09 11.25
CA SER A 115 12.99 18.04 9.91
C SER A 115 12.10 16.82 9.75
N ALA A 116 10.78 17.01 9.94
CA ALA A 116 9.80 15.95 9.75
C ALA A 116 9.84 15.35 8.32
N GLU A 117 10.02 16.21 7.31
CA GLU A 117 10.11 15.78 5.91
C GLU A 117 11.31 14.85 5.66
N ALA A 118 12.49 15.20 6.21
CA ALA A 118 13.69 14.38 6.07
C ALA A 118 13.52 13.02 6.74
N TRP A 119 12.87 12.96 7.92
CA TRP A 119 12.56 11.70 8.60
C TRP A 119 11.57 10.84 7.82
N ARG A 120 10.53 11.44 7.23
CA ARG A 120 9.56 10.74 6.38
C ARG A 120 10.25 10.11 5.18
N LEU A 121 11.01 10.92 4.43
CA LEU A 121 11.73 10.45 3.26
C LEU A 121 12.78 9.37 3.60
N LEU A 122 13.43 9.51 4.77
CA LEU A 122 14.36 8.48 5.24
C LEU A 122 13.64 7.16 5.52
N ALA A 123 12.46 7.20 6.16
CA ALA A 123 11.66 6.00 6.38
C ALA A 123 11.26 5.33 5.06
N ASP A 124 10.79 6.13 4.07
CA ASP A 124 10.40 5.63 2.75
C ASP A 124 11.59 4.97 2.02
N GLN A 125 12.79 5.57 2.09
CA GLN A 125 13.99 5.03 1.46
C GLN A 125 14.53 3.78 2.18
N LEU A 126 14.45 3.74 3.50
CA LEU A 126 14.87 2.56 4.29
C LEU A 126 13.89 1.39 4.09
N ASP A 127 12.59 1.66 4.04
CA ASP A 127 11.60 0.65 3.63
C ASP A 127 11.94 0.13 2.23
N ALA A 128 12.23 1.03 1.30
CA ALA A 128 12.66 0.69 -0.04
C ALA A 128 13.99 -0.09 -0.04
N ALA A 129 14.90 0.13 0.87
CA ALA A 129 16.15 -0.62 1.02
C ALA A 129 16.00 -1.96 1.77
N GLY A 130 14.81 -2.30 2.30
CA GLY A 130 14.56 -3.55 3.05
C GLY A 130 14.95 -3.50 4.51
N ASP A 131 15.40 -2.35 5.00
CA ASP A 131 15.71 -2.16 6.42
C ASP A 131 14.46 -1.69 7.17
N SER A 132 13.53 -2.63 7.39
CA SER A 132 12.27 -2.34 8.06
C SER A 132 12.47 -1.83 9.50
N SER A 133 13.51 -2.30 10.20
CA SER A 133 13.81 -1.84 11.56
C SER A 133 14.24 -0.38 11.60
N ALA A 134 15.16 0.02 10.72
CA ALA A 134 15.57 1.41 10.61
C ALA A 134 14.46 2.30 10.05
N ALA A 135 13.64 1.77 9.15
CA ALA A 135 12.46 2.48 8.62
C ALA A 135 11.45 2.78 9.73
N ASP A 136 11.15 1.82 10.61
CA ASP A 136 10.25 2.02 11.75
C ASP A 136 10.80 3.05 12.74
N GLN A 137 12.12 3.04 13.02
CA GLN A 137 12.77 4.06 13.84
C GLN A 137 12.67 5.44 13.20
N ALA A 138 12.90 5.56 11.89
CA ALA A 138 12.76 6.82 11.16
C ALA A 138 11.31 7.31 11.17
N ARG A 139 10.35 6.40 11.02
CA ARG A 139 8.91 6.70 11.10
C ARG A 139 8.50 7.18 12.49
N ALA A 140 9.04 6.56 13.55
CA ALA A 140 8.84 7.02 14.92
C ALA A 140 9.37 8.45 15.12
N ARG A 141 10.55 8.76 14.56
CA ARG A 141 11.12 10.11 14.61
C ARG A 141 10.29 11.10 13.80
N TYR A 142 9.82 10.71 12.61
CA TYR A 142 8.88 11.51 11.83
C TYR A 142 7.63 11.90 12.65
N LEU A 143 6.98 10.93 13.29
CA LEU A 143 5.79 11.18 14.10
C LEU A 143 6.07 12.15 15.25
N LYS A 144 7.23 12.05 15.91
CA LYS A 144 7.65 12.97 16.97
C LYS A 144 7.94 14.39 16.45
N THR A 145 8.56 14.51 15.28
CA THR A 145 8.96 15.82 14.73
C THR A 145 7.82 16.52 13.99
N ALA A 146 6.91 15.77 13.41
CA ALA A 146 5.72 16.32 12.73
C ALA A 146 4.69 16.89 13.72
N ASN A 147 4.69 16.40 14.96
CA ASN A 147 3.74 16.81 16.00
C ASN A 147 4.46 17.64 17.08
N LYS A 148 4.06 18.89 17.21
CA LYS A 148 4.59 19.80 18.24
C LYS A 148 3.77 19.79 19.54
N ASP A 149 2.56 19.23 19.50
CA ASP A 149 1.70 19.09 20.67
C ASP A 149 2.16 17.90 21.54
N PRO A 150 2.48 18.10 22.84
CA PRO A 150 2.89 17.01 23.72
C PRO A 150 1.89 15.87 23.82
N ARG A 151 0.58 16.14 23.71
CA ARG A 151 -0.48 15.15 23.76
C ARG A 151 -0.45 14.21 22.55
N LEU A 152 -0.14 14.74 21.37
CA LEU A 152 0.04 13.95 20.15
C LEU A 152 1.35 13.15 20.19
N MET A 153 2.36 13.63 20.91
CA MET A 153 3.61 12.88 21.09
C MET A 153 3.40 11.60 21.89
N GLU A 154 2.56 11.61 22.95
CA GLU A 154 2.20 10.39 23.69
C GLU A 154 1.45 9.40 22.79
N ALA A 155 0.48 9.86 22.01
CA ALA A 155 -0.25 9.02 21.08
C ALA A 155 0.67 8.44 19.98
N ALA A 156 1.61 9.24 19.47
CA ALA A 156 2.60 8.78 18.50
C ALA A 156 3.55 7.73 19.11
N ALA A 157 3.96 7.88 20.36
CA ALA A 157 4.77 6.89 21.08
C ALA A 157 4.00 5.57 21.24
N ALA A 158 2.74 5.64 21.69
CA ALA A 158 1.88 4.47 21.83
C ALA A 158 1.66 3.73 20.49
N LEU A 159 1.52 4.47 19.37
CA LEU A 159 1.45 3.88 18.02
C LEU A 159 2.72 3.12 17.64
N VAL A 160 3.90 3.66 18.00
CA VAL A 160 5.19 3.03 17.74
C VAL A 160 5.36 1.76 18.57
N GLU A 161 4.92 1.79 19.84
CA GLU A 161 4.95 0.65 20.77
C GLU A 161 3.81 -0.36 20.50
N ASN A 162 2.97 -0.08 19.49
CA ASN A 162 1.77 -0.85 19.13
C ASN A 162 0.74 -0.98 20.27
N ASP A 163 0.76 -0.03 21.23
CA ASP A 163 -0.30 0.12 22.23
C ASP A 163 -1.50 0.87 21.62
N LEU A 164 -2.26 0.14 20.82
CA LEU A 164 -3.40 0.70 20.08
C LEU A 164 -4.52 1.23 21.00
N PRO A 165 -4.86 0.59 22.15
CA PRO A 165 -5.85 1.14 23.08
C PRO A 165 -5.45 2.49 23.65
N LEU A 166 -4.20 2.65 24.08
CA LEU A 166 -3.68 3.92 24.60
C LEU A 166 -3.68 5.00 23.52
N ALA A 167 -3.20 4.67 22.31
CA ALA A 167 -3.20 5.58 21.19
C ALA A 167 -4.62 6.07 20.84
N ASP A 168 -5.62 5.15 20.73
CA ASP A 168 -7.02 5.50 20.46
C ASP A 168 -7.57 6.46 21.52
N ALA A 169 -7.39 6.14 22.81
CA ALA A 169 -7.89 6.97 23.90
C ALA A 169 -7.30 8.39 23.89
N ARG A 170 -5.97 8.53 23.68
CA ARG A 170 -5.28 9.81 23.63
C ARG A 170 -5.71 10.65 22.44
N LEU A 171 -5.83 10.04 21.26
CA LEU A 171 -6.24 10.72 20.04
C LEU A 171 -7.68 11.19 20.08
N ARG A 172 -8.61 10.37 20.60
CA ARG A 172 -10.01 10.78 20.78
C ARG A 172 -10.15 11.92 21.79
N SER A 173 -9.42 11.85 22.91
CA SER A 173 -9.40 12.93 23.89
C SER A 173 -8.88 14.24 23.29
N HIS A 174 -7.82 14.18 22.47
CA HIS A 174 -7.28 15.35 21.78
C HIS A 174 -8.29 15.92 20.76
N LEU A 175 -8.88 15.07 19.93
CA LEU A 175 -9.83 15.48 18.88
C LEU A 175 -11.14 16.03 19.46
N ALA A 176 -11.51 15.69 20.69
CA ALA A 176 -12.67 16.31 21.35
C ALA A 176 -12.49 17.84 21.55
N GLY A 177 -11.25 18.27 21.78
CA GLY A 177 -10.93 19.70 21.87
C GLY A 177 -10.43 20.34 20.56
N HIS A 178 -9.93 19.51 19.62
CA HIS A 178 -9.30 19.95 18.37
C HIS A 178 -9.80 19.11 17.18
N PRO A 179 -11.11 19.23 16.80
CA PRO A 179 -11.76 18.32 15.84
C PRO A 179 -11.24 18.46 14.40
N THR A 180 -10.44 19.48 14.11
CA THR A 180 -9.85 19.75 12.78
C THR A 180 -8.35 19.50 12.72
N ASP A 181 -7.76 18.89 13.76
CA ASP A 181 -6.34 18.55 13.75
C ASP A 181 -6.08 17.36 12.80
N VAL A 182 -5.55 17.68 11.62
CA VAL A 182 -5.31 16.71 10.55
C VAL A 182 -4.26 15.66 10.92
N ALA A 183 -3.30 16.00 11.79
CA ALA A 183 -2.28 15.06 12.24
C ALA A 183 -2.92 14.03 13.18
N ALA A 184 -3.76 14.46 14.11
CA ALA A 184 -4.51 13.59 15.02
C ALA A 184 -5.51 12.70 14.26
N LEU A 185 -6.25 13.27 13.28
CA LEU A 185 -7.17 12.52 12.43
C LEU A 185 -6.45 11.39 11.68
N ARG A 186 -5.28 11.69 11.07
CA ARG A 186 -4.48 10.69 10.36
C ARG A 186 -3.97 9.59 11.29
N MET A 187 -3.48 9.96 12.49
CA MET A 187 -3.00 8.96 13.46
C MET A 187 -4.14 8.08 13.97
N LEU A 188 -5.32 8.66 14.24
CA LEU A 188 -6.49 7.87 14.66
C LEU A 188 -6.97 6.94 13.52
N ALA A 189 -6.88 7.38 12.27
CA ALA A 189 -7.15 6.53 11.12
C ALA A 189 -6.16 5.36 11.01
N GLU A 190 -4.89 5.57 11.35
CA GLU A 190 -3.90 4.50 11.39
C GLU A 190 -4.20 3.48 12.51
N VAL A 191 -4.58 3.95 13.71
CA VAL A 191 -5.08 3.07 14.79
C VAL A 191 -6.27 2.23 14.30
N ALA A 192 -7.27 2.88 13.70
CA ALA A 192 -8.45 2.20 13.17
C ALA A 192 -8.09 1.16 12.10
N ALA A 193 -7.15 1.47 11.20
CA ALA A 193 -6.68 0.55 10.16
C ALA A 193 -5.95 -0.67 10.75
N ARG A 194 -5.08 -0.49 11.76
CA ARG A 194 -4.41 -1.59 12.46
C ARG A 194 -5.40 -2.48 13.21
N LEU A 195 -6.47 -1.90 13.76
CA LEU A 195 -7.60 -2.62 14.37
C LEU A 195 -8.58 -3.21 13.33
N ARG A 196 -8.25 -3.16 12.04
CA ARG A 196 -9.09 -3.60 10.90
C ARG A 196 -10.44 -2.84 10.79
N ARG A 197 -10.59 -1.73 11.49
CA ARG A 197 -11.78 -0.85 11.43
C ARG A 197 -11.69 0.06 10.21
N TYR A 198 -11.66 -0.53 9.03
CA TYR A 198 -11.35 0.20 7.79
C TYR A 198 -12.37 1.28 7.43
N ALA A 199 -13.66 1.10 7.76
CA ALA A 199 -14.70 2.11 7.52
C ALA A 199 -14.44 3.37 8.35
N ASP A 200 -14.05 3.22 9.62
CA ASP A 200 -13.69 4.34 10.48
C ASP A 200 -12.41 5.04 9.99
N ALA A 201 -11.40 4.24 9.62
CA ALA A 201 -10.16 4.77 9.04
C ALA A 201 -10.45 5.58 7.77
N GLN A 202 -11.32 5.09 6.90
CA GLN A 202 -11.73 5.78 5.69
C GLN A 202 -12.37 7.14 6.01
N ALA A 203 -13.39 7.17 6.88
CA ALA A 203 -14.08 8.40 7.24
C ALA A 203 -13.13 9.46 7.84
N LEU A 204 -12.20 9.03 8.70
CA LEU A 204 -11.19 9.91 9.29
C LEU A 204 -10.22 10.47 8.24
N LEU A 205 -9.81 9.65 7.25
CA LEU A 205 -8.90 10.08 6.19
C LEU A 205 -9.60 10.96 5.15
N GLU A 206 -10.87 10.71 4.84
CA GLU A 206 -11.69 11.60 4.01
C GLU A 206 -11.79 12.97 4.67
N ARG A 207 -12.11 13.01 5.97
CA ARG A 207 -12.16 14.26 6.71
C ARG A 207 -10.80 14.95 6.77
N CYS A 208 -9.71 14.21 6.96
CA CYS A 208 -8.35 14.73 6.94
C CYS A 208 -8.02 15.38 5.59
N LEU A 209 -8.39 14.74 4.47
CA LEU A 209 -8.14 15.25 3.12
C LEU A 209 -9.09 16.38 2.68
N GLU A 210 -10.28 16.49 3.26
CA GLU A 210 -11.14 17.68 3.11
C GLU A 210 -10.48 18.91 3.73
N LEU A 211 -9.89 18.77 4.93
CA LEU A 211 -9.24 19.85 5.66
C LEU A 211 -7.86 20.20 5.09
N ALA A 212 -7.13 19.21 4.59
CA ALA A 212 -5.78 19.34 4.04
C ALA A 212 -5.63 18.52 2.75
N PRO A 213 -6.12 19.00 1.59
CA PRO A 213 -6.09 18.28 0.33
C PRO A 213 -4.69 17.92 -0.18
N SER A 214 -3.66 18.64 0.25
CA SER A 214 -2.26 18.42 -0.13
C SER A 214 -1.51 17.48 0.83
N PHE A 215 -2.16 16.90 1.84
CA PHE A 215 -1.52 16.05 2.83
C PHE A 215 -1.25 14.64 2.27
N ASP A 216 -0.12 14.47 1.60
CA ASP A 216 0.20 13.25 0.85
C ASP A 216 0.31 12.00 1.75
N ALA A 217 0.81 12.13 2.99
CA ALA A 217 0.82 11.01 3.93
C ALA A 217 -0.59 10.49 4.28
N ALA A 218 -1.57 11.38 4.43
CA ALA A 218 -2.96 10.97 4.63
C ALA A 218 -3.55 10.33 3.36
N ARG A 219 -3.19 10.83 2.19
CA ARG A 219 -3.60 10.26 0.89
C ARG A 219 -3.04 8.87 0.67
N GLN A 220 -1.79 8.62 1.05
CA GLN A 220 -1.18 7.28 1.01
C GLN A 220 -1.91 6.30 1.93
N ASN A 221 -2.18 6.70 3.18
CA ASN A 221 -2.95 5.89 4.12
C ASN A 221 -4.37 5.62 3.58
N TYR A 222 -5.01 6.62 2.97
CA TYR A 222 -6.33 6.49 2.36
C TYR A 222 -6.33 5.48 1.21
N ALA A 223 -5.35 5.54 0.31
CA ALA A 223 -5.20 4.57 -0.76
C ALA A 223 -5.00 3.14 -0.20
N THR A 224 -4.21 2.99 0.86
CA THR A 224 -3.99 1.70 1.53
C THR A 224 -5.29 1.16 2.13
N VAL A 225 -6.07 1.99 2.84
CA VAL A 225 -7.36 1.61 3.44
C VAL A 225 -8.37 1.21 2.36
N LEU A 226 -8.49 2.00 1.29
CA LEU A 226 -9.36 1.67 0.15
C LEU A 226 -9.00 0.32 -0.48
N ASN A 227 -7.71 0.05 -0.65
CA ASN A 227 -7.24 -1.22 -1.18
C ASN A 227 -7.58 -2.40 -0.24
N ARG A 228 -7.43 -2.23 1.07
CA ARG A 228 -7.82 -3.24 2.09
C ARG A 228 -9.31 -3.53 2.10
N GLN A 229 -10.14 -2.54 1.77
CA GLN A 229 -11.59 -2.69 1.64
C GLN A 229 -12.02 -3.30 0.28
N GLY A 230 -11.10 -3.55 -0.64
CA GLY A 230 -11.41 -4.01 -2.00
C GLY A 230 -11.83 -2.88 -2.96
N HIS A 231 -11.72 -1.62 -2.56
CA HIS A 231 -11.99 -0.45 -3.41
C HIS A 231 -10.77 -0.08 -4.26
N ALA A 232 -10.21 -1.07 -4.96
CA ALA A 232 -8.92 -0.97 -5.64
C ALA A 232 -8.88 0.14 -6.72
N ALA A 233 -9.97 0.36 -7.46
CA ALA A 233 -10.04 1.44 -8.46
C ALA A 233 -9.95 2.84 -7.82
N ALA A 234 -10.63 3.04 -6.69
CA ALA A 234 -10.54 4.29 -5.94
C ALA A 234 -9.14 4.47 -5.32
N ALA A 235 -8.54 3.38 -4.82
CA ALA A 235 -7.16 3.40 -4.33
C ALA A 235 -6.18 3.82 -5.44
N LEU A 236 -6.30 3.26 -6.66
CA LEU A 236 -5.45 3.61 -7.79
C LEU A 236 -5.52 5.11 -8.11
N THR A 237 -6.72 5.69 -8.11
CA THR A 237 -6.90 7.14 -8.32
C THR A 237 -6.12 7.99 -7.30
N GLN A 238 -6.07 7.57 -6.03
CA GLN A 238 -5.32 8.31 -5.01
C GLN A 238 -3.80 8.15 -5.22
N ILE A 239 -3.36 6.95 -5.60
CA ILE A 239 -1.94 6.66 -5.86
C ILE A 239 -1.44 7.46 -7.09
N GLU A 240 -2.24 7.56 -8.15
CA GLU A 240 -1.88 8.34 -9.33
C GLU A 240 -1.67 9.83 -9.00
N ARG A 241 -2.47 10.39 -8.08
CA ARG A 241 -2.25 11.75 -7.57
C ARG A 241 -0.94 11.91 -6.80
N LEU A 242 -0.52 10.87 -6.06
CA LEU A 242 0.77 10.86 -5.36
C LEU A 242 1.92 10.74 -6.38
N LEU A 243 1.82 9.83 -7.33
CA LEU A 243 2.82 9.62 -8.38
C LEU A 243 2.94 10.79 -9.34
N ALA A 244 1.89 11.60 -9.52
CA ALA A 244 1.98 12.85 -10.29
C ALA A 244 2.97 13.86 -9.67
N LYS A 245 3.15 13.82 -8.33
CA LYS A 245 4.11 14.66 -7.61
C LYS A 245 5.48 13.99 -7.50
N GLU A 246 5.50 12.69 -7.19
CA GLU A 246 6.71 11.91 -6.96
C GLU A 246 6.69 10.62 -7.84
N PRO A 247 6.94 10.71 -9.15
CA PRO A 247 6.75 9.60 -10.09
C PRO A 247 7.58 8.34 -9.83
N ARG A 248 8.68 8.47 -9.08
CA ARG A 248 9.61 7.38 -8.78
C ARG A 248 9.67 7.03 -7.29
N ASN A 249 8.71 7.49 -6.50
CA ASN A 249 8.65 7.11 -5.09
C ASN A 249 8.37 5.60 -4.97
N PRO A 250 9.29 4.81 -4.36
CA PRO A 250 9.18 3.36 -4.32
C PRO A 250 7.99 2.88 -3.51
N ALA A 251 7.60 3.60 -2.44
CA ALA A 251 6.44 3.25 -1.63
C ALA A 251 5.13 3.39 -2.43
N TYR A 252 5.01 4.45 -3.23
CA TYR A 252 3.84 4.67 -4.08
C TYR A 252 3.77 3.68 -5.23
N LEU A 253 4.92 3.37 -5.86
CA LEU A 253 5.00 2.37 -6.92
C LEU A 253 4.67 0.96 -6.39
N ASN A 254 5.19 0.59 -5.22
CA ASN A 254 4.85 -0.69 -4.59
C ASN A 254 3.35 -0.80 -4.29
N LEU A 255 2.75 0.28 -3.75
CA LEU A 255 1.31 0.33 -3.52
C LEU A 255 0.52 0.26 -4.83
N LYS A 256 0.97 0.94 -5.90
CA LYS A 256 0.38 0.83 -7.24
C LYS A 256 0.37 -0.61 -7.72
N ALA A 257 1.51 -1.29 -7.66
CA ALA A 257 1.62 -2.68 -8.11
C ALA A 257 0.68 -3.62 -7.33
N ALA A 258 0.58 -3.46 -6.01
CA ALA A 258 -0.34 -4.25 -5.19
C ALA A 258 -1.82 -3.99 -5.55
N VAL A 259 -2.18 -2.73 -5.81
CA VAL A 259 -3.54 -2.35 -6.23
C VAL A 259 -3.88 -2.88 -7.62
N LEU A 260 -2.95 -2.82 -8.57
CA LEU A 260 -3.12 -3.39 -9.91
C LEU A 260 -3.34 -4.90 -9.86
N ALA A 261 -2.60 -5.61 -9.01
CA ALA A 261 -2.82 -7.05 -8.79
C ALA A 261 -4.22 -7.35 -8.24
N HIS A 262 -4.76 -6.51 -7.34
CA HIS A 262 -6.14 -6.63 -6.85
C HIS A 262 -7.18 -6.31 -7.94
N LEU A 263 -6.85 -5.45 -8.90
CA LEU A 263 -7.71 -5.17 -10.06
C LEU A 263 -7.66 -6.30 -11.10
N GLY A 264 -6.72 -7.24 -10.98
CA GLY A 264 -6.49 -8.30 -11.95
C GLY A 264 -5.58 -7.91 -13.11
N ASP A 265 -5.01 -6.70 -13.08
CA ASP A 265 -4.04 -6.25 -14.09
C ASP A 265 -2.63 -6.69 -13.70
N TYR A 266 -2.41 -8.00 -13.81
CA TYR A 266 -1.13 -8.61 -13.43
C TYR A 266 0.01 -8.19 -14.36
N ALA A 267 -0.28 -7.86 -15.62
CA ALA A 267 0.76 -7.46 -16.57
C ALA A 267 1.37 -6.11 -16.16
N GLU A 268 0.54 -5.10 -15.88
CA GLU A 268 1.02 -3.80 -15.41
C GLU A 268 1.64 -3.92 -14.00
N SER A 269 1.03 -4.69 -13.09
CA SER A 269 1.57 -4.97 -11.75
C SER A 269 3.01 -5.50 -11.80
N ILE A 270 3.24 -6.50 -12.64
CA ILE A 270 4.58 -7.11 -12.87
C ILE A 270 5.56 -6.06 -13.37
N GLY A 271 5.21 -5.28 -14.40
CA GLY A 271 6.08 -4.23 -14.92
C GLY A 271 6.46 -3.15 -13.89
N VAL A 272 5.52 -2.79 -13.01
CA VAL A 272 5.79 -1.86 -11.91
C VAL A 272 6.73 -2.49 -10.88
N TYR A 273 6.52 -3.75 -10.48
CA TYR A 273 7.46 -4.46 -9.58
C TYR A 273 8.85 -4.58 -10.19
N GLU A 274 8.97 -4.93 -11.46
CA GLU A 274 10.27 -5.00 -12.16
C GLU A 274 11.00 -3.65 -12.14
N THR A 275 10.26 -2.55 -12.32
CA THR A 275 10.80 -1.19 -12.23
C THR A 275 11.33 -0.89 -10.81
N VAL A 276 10.57 -1.24 -9.78
CA VAL A 276 10.99 -1.03 -8.39
C VAL A 276 12.18 -1.91 -8.03
N LEU A 277 12.13 -3.20 -8.36
CA LEU A 277 13.18 -4.18 -8.01
C LEU A 277 14.49 -3.97 -8.77
N LYS A 278 14.44 -3.35 -9.95
CA LYS A 278 15.65 -2.95 -10.69
C LYS A 278 16.46 -1.89 -9.95
N VAL A 279 15.76 -1.01 -9.23
CA VAL A 279 16.38 0.09 -8.47
C VAL A 279 16.66 -0.33 -7.03
N PHE A 280 15.74 -1.09 -6.43
CA PHE A 280 15.80 -1.54 -5.03
C PHE A 280 15.78 -3.08 -4.95
N PRO A 281 16.85 -3.77 -5.33
CA PRO A 281 16.86 -5.23 -5.45
C PRO A 281 16.86 -5.98 -4.11
N ARG A 282 17.07 -5.30 -2.98
CA ARG A 282 17.15 -5.91 -1.63
C ARG A 282 15.84 -5.85 -0.85
N GLN A 283 14.70 -6.04 -1.54
CA GLN A 283 13.35 -5.91 -0.98
C GLN A 283 12.66 -7.29 -0.88
N PRO A 284 12.81 -8.05 0.21
CA PRO A 284 12.26 -9.41 0.30
C PRO A 284 10.74 -9.44 0.13
N LYS A 285 10.00 -8.51 0.77
CA LYS A 285 8.53 -8.45 0.67
C LYS A 285 8.05 -8.04 -0.73
N ILE A 286 8.81 -7.18 -1.44
CA ILE A 286 8.47 -6.82 -2.82
C ILE A 286 8.75 -8.00 -3.75
N TRP A 287 9.87 -8.71 -3.59
CA TRP A 287 10.13 -9.96 -4.32
C TRP A 287 9.02 -10.99 -4.11
N MET A 288 8.52 -11.14 -2.89
CA MET A 288 7.41 -12.03 -2.57
C MET A 288 6.12 -11.59 -3.28
N SER A 289 5.74 -10.32 -3.20
CA SER A 289 4.55 -9.77 -3.87
C SER A 289 4.65 -9.88 -5.40
N TYR A 290 5.83 -9.65 -5.96
CA TYR A 290 6.14 -9.87 -7.36
C TYR A 290 5.95 -11.34 -7.75
N GLY A 291 6.45 -12.27 -6.91
CA GLY A 291 6.24 -13.70 -7.06
C GLY A 291 4.76 -14.10 -7.08
N HIS A 292 3.91 -13.45 -6.27
CA HIS A 292 2.47 -13.68 -6.28
C HIS A 292 1.82 -13.22 -7.60
N SER A 293 2.20 -12.05 -8.11
CA SER A 293 1.71 -11.55 -9.42
C SER A 293 2.14 -12.46 -10.56
N LEU A 294 3.40 -12.92 -10.57
CA LEU A 294 3.94 -13.86 -11.55
C LEU A 294 3.21 -15.23 -11.51
N ARG A 295 2.97 -15.76 -10.30
CA ARG A 295 2.21 -17.01 -10.12
C ARG A 295 0.82 -16.91 -10.74
N THR A 296 0.11 -15.82 -10.47
CA THR A 296 -1.24 -15.61 -11.00
C THR A 296 -1.23 -15.38 -12.51
N ALA A 297 -0.18 -14.74 -13.05
CA ALA A 297 0.06 -14.60 -14.48
C ALA A 297 0.56 -15.91 -15.15
N ARG A 298 0.62 -17.03 -14.42
CA ARG A 298 1.10 -18.35 -14.88
C ARG A 298 2.59 -18.39 -15.27
N ARG A 299 3.39 -17.39 -14.87
CA ARG A 299 4.85 -17.35 -15.04
C ARG A 299 5.52 -18.09 -13.87
N ARG A 300 5.40 -19.42 -13.87
CA ARG A 300 5.73 -20.26 -12.71
C ARG A 300 7.22 -20.22 -12.36
N GLU A 301 8.10 -20.42 -13.33
CA GLU A 301 9.55 -20.44 -13.10
C GLU A 301 10.04 -19.10 -12.53
N ASP A 302 9.55 -18.00 -13.09
CA ASP A 302 9.86 -16.65 -12.60
C ASP A 302 9.32 -16.43 -11.18
N SER A 303 8.13 -16.96 -10.88
CA SER A 303 7.55 -16.90 -9.52
C SER A 303 8.41 -17.65 -8.51
N VAL A 304 8.91 -18.86 -8.84
CA VAL A 304 9.85 -19.60 -7.99
C VAL A 304 11.13 -18.80 -7.76
N ALA A 305 11.71 -18.22 -8.83
CA ALA A 305 12.94 -17.42 -8.72
C ALA A 305 12.70 -16.19 -7.82
N ALA A 306 11.55 -15.53 -7.93
CA ALA A 306 11.21 -14.38 -7.09
C ALA A 306 11.06 -14.77 -5.61
N TYR A 307 10.38 -15.87 -5.28
CA TYR A 307 10.28 -16.36 -3.91
C TYR A 307 11.64 -16.80 -3.35
N ARG A 308 12.49 -17.46 -4.17
CA ARG A 308 13.86 -17.81 -3.78
C ARG A 308 14.66 -16.56 -3.45
N ARG A 309 14.52 -15.51 -4.26
CA ARG A 309 15.20 -14.24 -3.99
C ARG A 309 14.73 -13.58 -2.71
N ALA A 310 13.44 -13.66 -2.40
CA ALA A 310 12.89 -13.18 -1.13
C ALA A 310 13.50 -13.93 0.07
N ILE A 311 13.63 -15.27 -0.03
CA ILE A 311 14.23 -16.13 1.00
C ILE A 311 15.73 -15.84 1.19
N GLU A 312 16.49 -15.66 0.10
CA GLU A 312 17.90 -15.30 0.17
C GLU A 312 18.12 -13.97 0.93
N LEU A 313 17.24 -13.00 0.69
CA LEU A 313 17.33 -11.70 1.34
C LEU A 313 16.86 -11.71 2.80
N GLN A 314 15.85 -12.53 3.10
CA GLN A 314 15.28 -12.66 4.45
C GLN A 314 14.95 -14.13 4.72
N PRO A 315 15.90 -14.92 5.24
CA PRO A 315 15.67 -16.34 5.52
C PRO A 315 14.60 -16.64 6.57
N ALA A 316 14.22 -15.65 7.37
CA ALA A 316 13.14 -15.77 8.37
C ALA A 316 11.75 -15.44 7.82
N LEU A 317 11.59 -15.14 6.53
CA LEU A 317 10.31 -14.83 5.90
C LEU A 317 9.54 -16.12 5.60
N GLY A 318 8.78 -16.61 6.57
CA GLY A 318 8.03 -17.87 6.48
C GLY A 318 7.03 -17.90 5.33
N GLU A 319 6.36 -16.76 5.04
CA GLU A 319 5.40 -16.65 3.95
C GLU A 319 6.00 -16.96 2.57
N ALA A 320 7.29 -16.66 2.35
CA ALA A 320 7.96 -16.97 1.08
C ALA A 320 8.15 -18.49 0.90
N TYR A 321 8.50 -19.23 1.98
CA TYR A 321 8.55 -20.71 1.95
C TYR A 321 7.16 -21.31 1.76
N TRP A 322 6.16 -20.79 2.46
CA TRP A 322 4.78 -21.22 2.29
C TRP A 322 4.27 -20.99 0.86
N SER A 323 4.67 -19.88 0.25
CA SER A 323 4.33 -19.56 -1.14
C SER A 323 4.91 -20.58 -2.12
N LEU A 324 6.15 -21.05 -1.89
CA LEU A 324 6.76 -22.18 -2.65
C LEU A 324 6.03 -23.48 -2.42
N ALA A 325 5.76 -23.85 -1.15
CA ALA A 325 5.01 -25.05 -0.79
C ALA A 325 3.62 -25.09 -1.47
N ASN A 326 2.98 -23.95 -1.59
CA ASN A 326 1.63 -23.82 -2.16
C ASN A 326 1.59 -23.90 -3.70
N LEU A 327 2.74 -23.95 -4.37
CA LEU A 327 2.81 -24.19 -5.81
C LEU A 327 2.49 -25.64 -6.19
N LYS A 328 2.26 -26.52 -5.20
CA LYS A 328 1.89 -27.96 -5.29
C LYS A 328 2.86 -28.85 -6.07
N THR A 329 3.43 -28.35 -7.14
CA THR A 329 4.38 -29.04 -8.02
C THR A 329 5.82 -28.69 -7.73
N PHE A 330 6.06 -27.76 -6.79
CA PHE A 330 7.38 -27.44 -6.28
C PHE A 330 7.80 -28.50 -5.24
N ARG A 331 9.08 -28.91 -5.28
CA ARG A 331 9.68 -29.82 -4.32
C ARG A 331 10.83 -29.12 -3.63
N PHE A 332 10.84 -29.18 -2.32
CA PHE A 332 11.95 -28.69 -1.52
C PHE A 332 13.14 -29.65 -1.62
N SER A 333 14.35 -29.10 -1.65
CA SER A 333 15.61 -29.85 -1.56
C SER A 333 15.95 -30.17 -0.11
N ASP A 334 16.91 -31.09 0.11
CA ASP A 334 17.44 -31.38 1.46
C ASP A 334 18.00 -30.12 2.15
N ALA A 335 18.61 -29.23 1.38
CA ALA A 335 19.10 -27.95 1.89
C ALA A 335 17.93 -27.06 2.38
N ASP A 336 16.81 -27.06 1.69
CA ASP A 336 15.60 -26.34 2.10
C ASP A 336 15.01 -26.93 3.37
N LEU A 337 14.92 -28.28 3.48
CA LEU A 337 14.45 -28.93 4.69
C LEU A 337 15.30 -28.55 5.90
N LEU A 338 16.63 -28.55 5.72
CA LEU A 338 17.54 -28.13 6.77
C LEU A 338 17.33 -26.65 7.16
N ALA A 339 17.12 -25.77 6.17
CA ALA A 339 16.83 -24.36 6.42
C ALA A 339 15.51 -24.15 7.17
N LEU A 340 14.44 -24.89 6.78
CA LEU A 340 13.13 -24.86 7.45
C LEU A 340 13.24 -25.31 8.91
N ARG A 341 13.98 -26.39 9.19
CA ARG A 341 14.21 -26.90 10.57
C ARG A 341 14.96 -25.87 11.41
N ARG A 342 16.07 -25.31 10.88
CA ARG A 342 16.84 -24.26 11.58
C ARG A 342 16.01 -23.00 11.84
N ALA A 343 15.14 -22.64 10.91
CA ALA A 343 14.27 -21.50 11.11
C ALA A 343 13.32 -21.72 12.29
N LEU A 344 12.76 -22.92 12.44
CA LEU A 344 11.86 -23.26 13.56
C LEU A 344 12.54 -23.34 14.93
N GLU A 345 13.91 -23.48 14.97
CA GLU A 345 14.70 -23.44 16.21
C GLU A 345 14.88 -22.01 16.75
N ARG A 346 14.59 -20.99 15.94
CA ARG A 346 14.74 -19.58 16.33
C ARG A 346 13.68 -19.17 17.34
N GLU A 347 14.09 -18.43 18.37
CA GLU A 347 13.18 -17.86 19.37
C GLU A 347 12.53 -16.54 18.93
N ASP A 348 13.17 -15.82 17.98
CA ASP A 348 12.75 -14.50 17.51
C ASP A 348 11.78 -14.53 16.31
N LEU A 349 11.25 -15.71 15.94
CA LEU A 349 10.23 -15.81 14.91
C LEU A 349 8.90 -15.22 15.39
N SER A 350 8.25 -14.46 14.51
CA SER A 350 6.85 -14.11 14.69
C SER A 350 5.95 -15.36 14.69
N ASP A 351 4.81 -15.31 15.38
CA ASP A 351 3.84 -16.41 15.37
C ASP A 351 3.38 -16.74 13.94
N GLU A 352 3.23 -15.72 13.08
CA GLU A 352 2.85 -15.88 11.68
C GLU A 352 3.93 -16.58 10.84
N ASP A 353 5.21 -16.17 10.98
CA ASP A 353 6.31 -16.84 10.29
C ASP A 353 6.46 -18.28 10.78
N ARG A 354 6.37 -18.52 12.09
CA ARG A 354 6.41 -19.88 12.66
C ARG A 354 5.32 -20.77 12.09
N LEU A 355 4.09 -20.25 11.97
CA LEU A 355 2.97 -20.95 11.34
C LEU A 355 3.32 -21.33 9.89
N HIS A 356 3.84 -20.41 9.11
CA HIS A 356 4.22 -20.65 7.72
C HIS A 356 5.35 -21.67 7.59
N PHE A 357 6.33 -21.67 8.48
CA PHE A 357 7.40 -22.67 8.52
C PHE A 357 6.88 -24.06 8.89
N GLU A 358 5.98 -24.18 9.88
CA GLU A 358 5.38 -25.46 10.26
C GLU A 358 4.61 -26.07 9.08
N PHE A 359 3.79 -25.29 8.37
CA PHE A 359 3.07 -25.79 7.20
C PHE A 359 4.00 -26.12 6.03
N SER A 360 5.06 -25.33 5.81
CA SER A 360 6.03 -25.57 4.73
C SER A 360 6.84 -26.83 4.97
N LEU A 361 7.29 -27.07 6.21
CA LEU A 361 8.00 -28.28 6.58
C LEU A 361 7.08 -29.50 6.56
N GLY A 362 5.84 -29.34 7.04
CA GLY A 362 4.81 -30.39 6.91
C GLY A 362 4.63 -30.82 5.45
N LYS A 363 4.51 -29.86 4.52
CA LYS A 363 4.38 -30.16 3.08
C LYS A 363 5.64 -30.80 2.50
N ALA A 364 6.82 -30.33 2.86
CA ALA A 364 8.07 -30.91 2.41
C ALA A 364 8.21 -32.38 2.82
N LEU A 365 7.92 -32.70 4.09
CA LEU A 365 7.94 -34.05 4.62
C LEU A 365 6.86 -34.97 4.02
N GLU A 366 5.68 -34.42 3.72
CA GLU A 366 4.63 -35.14 2.98
C GLU A 366 5.13 -35.57 1.59
N ASP A 367 5.84 -34.67 0.91
CA ASP A 367 6.40 -34.92 -0.42
C ASP A 367 7.52 -35.98 -0.41
N GLU A 368 8.21 -36.17 0.73
CA GLU A 368 9.18 -37.24 0.97
C GLU A 368 8.55 -38.56 1.44
N GLY A 369 7.24 -38.59 1.71
CA GLY A 369 6.53 -39.74 2.27
C GLY A 369 6.72 -39.93 3.77
N ALA A 370 7.32 -38.97 4.48
CA ALA A 370 7.50 -38.99 5.93
C ALA A 370 6.21 -38.53 6.65
N TYR A 371 5.10 -39.24 6.47
CA TYR A 371 3.76 -38.80 6.82
C TYR A 371 3.54 -38.52 8.31
N GLU A 372 4.14 -39.32 9.19
CA GLU A 372 4.02 -39.11 10.65
C GLU A 372 4.66 -37.79 11.08
N ALA A 373 5.87 -37.53 10.61
CA ALA A 373 6.56 -36.25 10.87
C ALA A 373 5.83 -35.07 10.22
N SER A 374 5.34 -35.23 8.99
CA SER A 374 4.51 -34.25 8.30
C SER A 374 3.28 -33.87 9.12
N PHE A 375 2.52 -34.87 9.59
CA PHE A 375 1.34 -34.65 10.41
C PHE A 375 1.64 -33.90 11.70
N ALA A 376 2.76 -34.21 12.36
CA ALA A 376 3.17 -33.50 13.58
C ALA A 376 3.38 -32.00 13.34
N HIS A 377 3.97 -31.60 12.21
CA HIS A 377 4.14 -30.20 11.82
C HIS A 377 2.80 -29.54 11.45
N TYR A 378 1.96 -30.20 10.67
CA TYR A 378 0.61 -29.70 10.38
C TYR A 378 -0.23 -29.51 11.65
N ALA A 379 -0.12 -30.44 12.62
CA ALA A 379 -0.84 -30.36 13.88
C ALA A 379 -0.40 -29.10 14.69
N LYS A 380 0.91 -28.82 14.76
CA LYS A 380 1.44 -27.60 15.41
C LYS A 380 0.95 -26.32 14.71
N GLY A 381 1.05 -26.26 13.39
CA GLY A 381 0.56 -25.12 12.61
C GLY A 381 -0.94 -24.89 12.81
N ASN A 382 -1.76 -25.96 12.76
CA ASN A 382 -3.20 -25.87 13.00
C ASN A 382 -3.54 -25.46 14.44
N ALA A 383 -2.77 -25.92 15.45
CA ALA A 383 -2.96 -25.50 16.84
C ALA A 383 -2.69 -24.01 17.03
N ALA A 384 -1.63 -23.49 16.42
CA ALA A 384 -1.33 -22.06 16.41
C ALA A 384 -2.46 -21.25 15.73
N ARG A 385 -2.92 -21.69 14.57
CA ARG A 385 -4.02 -21.06 13.83
C ARG A 385 -5.34 -21.06 14.61
N LYS A 386 -5.65 -22.17 15.29
CA LYS A 386 -6.85 -22.28 16.14
C LYS A 386 -6.81 -21.32 17.35
N LYS A 387 -5.62 -21.07 17.90
CA LYS A 387 -5.45 -20.11 18.99
C LYS A 387 -5.74 -18.67 18.51
N GLU A 388 -5.27 -18.33 17.31
CA GLU A 388 -5.49 -17.01 16.70
C GLU A 388 -6.95 -16.82 16.22
N HIS A 389 -7.54 -17.89 15.67
CA HIS A 389 -8.90 -17.90 15.14
C HIS A 389 -9.71 -19.03 15.80
N PRO A 390 -10.24 -18.82 17.00
CA PRO A 390 -11.03 -19.84 17.69
C PRO A 390 -12.30 -20.17 16.89
N TYR A 391 -12.61 -21.45 16.81
CA TYR A 391 -13.83 -21.94 16.18
C TYR A 391 -14.85 -22.33 17.23
N SER A 392 -16.09 -21.83 17.07
CA SER A 392 -17.24 -22.19 17.90
C SER A 392 -18.25 -22.96 17.05
N ALA A 393 -18.49 -24.22 17.38
CA ALA A 393 -19.52 -25.01 16.75
C ALA A 393 -20.94 -24.46 17.01
N ASP A 394 -21.16 -23.90 18.19
CA ASP A 394 -22.44 -23.32 18.58
C ASP A 394 -22.75 -22.06 17.75
N GLU A 395 -21.76 -21.16 17.57
CA GLU A 395 -21.93 -19.98 16.69
C GLU A 395 -22.27 -20.39 15.27
N ASN A 396 -21.57 -21.40 14.73
CA ASN A 396 -21.87 -21.91 13.39
C ASN A 396 -23.28 -22.53 13.31
N THR A 397 -23.70 -23.26 14.34
CA THR A 397 -25.04 -23.84 14.42
C THR A 397 -26.13 -22.74 14.48
N HIS A 398 -25.89 -21.68 15.26
CA HIS A 398 -26.77 -20.51 15.30
C HIS A 398 -26.84 -19.79 13.94
N PHE A 399 -25.69 -19.61 13.28
CA PHE A 399 -25.66 -19.01 11.93
C PHE A 399 -26.51 -19.80 10.94
N ILE A 400 -26.36 -21.14 10.94
CA ILE A 400 -27.16 -22.03 10.07
C ILE A 400 -28.65 -21.95 10.40
N ALA A 401 -29.02 -21.97 11.67
CA ALA A 401 -30.41 -21.84 12.09
C ALA A 401 -31.05 -20.52 11.64
N ARG A 402 -30.33 -19.39 11.78
CA ARG A 402 -30.79 -18.08 11.31
C ARG A 402 -30.86 -18.01 9.79
N SER A 403 -29.91 -18.61 9.09
CA SER A 403 -29.95 -18.70 7.63
C SER A 403 -31.21 -19.46 7.17
N LYS A 404 -31.51 -20.59 7.78
CA LYS A 404 -32.73 -21.37 7.45
C LYS A 404 -34.01 -20.59 7.76
N ALA A 405 -34.03 -19.82 8.87
CA ALA A 405 -35.18 -19.02 9.24
C ALA A 405 -35.42 -17.84 8.28
N LEU A 406 -34.35 -17.27 7.71
CA LEU A 406 -34.46 -16.15 6.77
C LEU A 406 -34.76 -16.60 5.34
N TYR A 407 -34.01 -17.57 4.83
CA TYR A 407 -34.04 -17.98 3.42
C TYR A 407 -35.14 -19.04 3.18
N THR A 408 -36.40 -18.64 3.41
CA THR A 408 -37.58 -19.51 3.18
C THR A 408 -38.04 -19.42 1.72
N PRO A 409 -38.91 -20.36 1.25
CA PRO A 409 -39.55 -20.23 -0.05
C PRO A 409 -40.27 -18.91 -0.25
N GLU A 410 -40.93 -18.37 0.79
CA GLU A 410 -41.63 -17.11 0.77
C GLU A 410 -40.69 -15.92 0.60
N PHE A 411 -39.52 -15.96 1.25
CA PHE A 411 -38.44 -14.98 1.08
C PHE A 411 -38.04 -14.86 -0.39
N PHE A 412 -37.80 -15.97 -1.07
CA PHE A 412 -37.44 -16.01 -2.48
C PHE A 412 -38.62 -15.63 -3.39
N ALA A 413 -39.81 -16.12 -3.10
CA ALA A 413 -41.02 -15.77 -3.88
C ALA A 413 -41.28 -14.27 -3.91
N ALA A 414 -41.16 -13.60 -2.76
CA ALA A 414 -41.33 -12.16 -2.64
C ALA A 414 -40.27 -11.37 -3.43
N ARG A 415 -39.15 -11.99 -3.81
CA ARG A 415 -38.02 -11.35 -4.50
C ARG A 415 -37.81 -11.86 -5.93
N LYS A 416 -38.75 -12.66 -6.47
CA LYS A 416 -38.61 -13.29 -7.80
C LYS A 416 -38.37 -12.28 -8.94
N SER A 417 -38.88 -11.06 -8.82
CA SER A 417 -38.69 -9.97 -9.81
C SER A 417 -37.58 -9.00 -9.44
N ALA A 418 -36.87 -9.23 -8.31
CA ALA A 418 -35.80 -8.38 -7.85
C ALA A 418 -34.50 -8.70 -8.56
N GLY A 419 -33.66 -7.68 -8.74
CA GLY A 419 -32.34 -7.83 -9.31
C GLY A 419 -32.26 -7.50 -10.79
N ALA A 420 -31.05 -7.65 -11.34
CA ALA A 420 -30.79 -7.45 -12.77
C ALA A 420 -31.31 -8.65 -13.57
N GLN A 421 -31.94 -8.38 -14.70
CA GLN A 421 -32.41 -9.39 -15.65
C GLN A 421 -31.30 -9.78 -16.63
N ALA A 422 -30.08 -10.03 -16.12
CA ALA A 422 -28.95 -10.48 -16.93
C ALA A 422 -28.97 -12.00 -17.01
N ALA A 423 -28.96 -12.56 -18.21
CA ALA A 423 -28.95 -13.99 -18.45
C ALA A 423 -27.52 -14.58 -18.49
N ASP A 424 -26.50 -13.72 -18.59
CA ASP A 424 -25.13 -14.11 -18.87
C ASP A 424 -24.37 -14.73 -17.70
N PRO A 425 -24.53 -14.28 -16.41
CA PRO A 425 -23.74 -14.83 -15.31
C PRO A 425 -24.12 -16.26 -14.96
N ILE A 426 -23.12 -17.15 -14.93
CA ILE A 426 -23.25 -18.51 -14.42
C ILE A 426 -22.62 -18.56 -13.02
N PHE A 427 -23.40 -18.86 -11.98
CA PHE A 427 -22.92 -18.99 -10.61
C PHE A 427 -22.69 -20.47 -10.27
N ILE A 428 -21.45 -20.80 -9.91
CA ILE A 428 -21.10 -22.13 -9.39
C ILE A 428 -21.14 -22.03 -7.85
N VAL A 429 -22.10 -22.73 -7.24
CA VAL A 429 -22.27 -22.73 -5.77
C VAL A 429 -22.03 -24.14 -5.24
N GLY A 430 -21.32 -24.21 -4.10
CA GLY A 430 -21.00 -25.49 -3.45
C GLY A 430 -20.17 -25.27 -2.20
N LEU A 431 -19.95 -26.37 -1.47
CA LEU A 431 -19.02 -26.36 -0.34
C LEU A 431 -17.58 -26.24 -0.83
N PRO A 432 -16.68 -25.70 -0.01
CA PRO A 432 -15.25 -25.75 -0.29
C PRO A 432 -14.80 -27.18 -0.64
N ARG A 433 -13.94 -27.33 -1.64
CA ARG A 433 -13.45 -28.63 -2.14
C ARG A 433 -14.50 -29.51 -2.83
N ALA A 434 -15.66 -29.00 -3.20
CA ALA A 434 -16.70 -29.75 -3.94
C ALA A 434 -16.44 -29.88 -5.46
N GLY A 435 -15.29 -29.40 -5.96
CA GLY A 435 -14.94 -29.48 -7.37
C GLY A 435 -15.37 -28.27 -8.21
N SER A 436 -15.68 -27.14 -7.58
CA SER A 436 -16.08 -25.90 -8.26
C SER A 436 -15.09 -25.45 -9.34
N THR A 437 -13.78 -25.52 -9.08
CA THR A 437 -12.74 -25.18 -10.06
C THR A 437 -12.75 -26.13 -11.26
N LEU A 438 -12.99 -27.43 -11.05
CA LEU A 438 -13.09 -28.39 -12.16
C LEU A 438 -14.31 -28.08 -13.02
N LEU A 439 -15.45 -27.81 -12.39
CA LEU A 439 -16.67 -27.45 -13.10
C LEU A 439 -16.51 -26.15 -13.89
N GLU A 440 -15.87 -25.14 -13.30
CA GLU A 440 -15.52 -23.91 -13.99
C GLU A 440 -14.65 -24.18 -15.24
N GLN A 441 -13.61 -25.00 -15.11
CA GLN A 441 -12.73 -25.35 -16.23
C GLN A 441 -13.47 -26.11 -17.34
N ILE A 442 -14.40 -26.99 -16.97
CA ILE A 442 -15.24 -27.70 -17.95
C ILE A 442 -16.13 -26.70 -18.71
N LEU A 443 -16.79 -25.80 -18.01
CA LEU A 443 -17.64 -24.78 -18.64
C LEU A 443 -16.82 -23.81 -19.50
N ALA A 444 -15.68 -23.34 -19.00
CA ALA A 444 -14.77 -22.44 -19.70
C ALA A 444 -14.05 -23.08 -20.90
N SER A 445 -14.17 -24.40 -21.10
CA SER A 445 -13.69 -25.03 -22.33
C SER A 445 -14.61 -24.74 -23.53
N HIS A 446 -15.83 -24.27 -23.29
CA HIS A 446 -16.75 -23.88 -24.36
C HIS A 446 -16.41 -22.45 -24.85
N SER A 447 -16.39 -22.24 -26.16
CA SER A 447 -15.97 -20.98 -26.81
C SER A 447 -16.82 -19.76 -26.43
N LEU A 448 -18.06 -19.95 -25.98
CA LEU A 448 -18.97 -18.89 -25.54
C LEU A 448 -18.95 -18.65 -24.02
N VAL A 449 -18.15 -19.41 -23.28
CA VAL A 449 -18.11 -19.31 -21.81
C VAL A 449 -16.72 -18.84 -21.38
N GLU A 450 -16.66 -17.76 -20.67
CA GLU A 450 -15.43 -17.27 -20.06
C GLU A 450 -15.38 -17.67 -18.58
N GLY A 451 -14.31 -18.40 -18.19
CA GLY A 451 -14.02 -18.68 -16.79
C GLY A 451 -13.43 -17.46 -16.12
N THR A 452 -13.97 -17.10 -14.97
CA THR A 452 -13.42 -16.04 -14.12
C THR A 452 -12.58 -16.66 -13.00
N ILE A 453 -11.83 -15.86 -12.29
CA ILE A 453 -11.25 -16.23 -11.00
C ILE A 453 -12.31 -16.11 -9.90
N GLU A 454 -12.04 -16.62 -8.68
CA GLU A 454 -12.87 -16.30 -7.52
C GLU A 454 -12.90 -14.80 -7.30
N LEU A 455 -13.99 -14.16 -7.75
CA LEU A 455 -14.15 -12.72 -7.66
C LEU A 455 -14.46 -12.30 -6.21
N PRO A 456 -13.86 -11.24 -5.69
CA PRO A 456 -14.08 -10.78 -4.32
C PRO A 456 -15.42 -10.08 -4.11
N ASP A 457 -16.26 -9.98 -5.16
CA ASP A 457 -17.48 -9.17 -5.14
C ASP A 457 -18.54 -9.70 -4.17
N MET A 458 -18.80 -11.01 -4.17
CA MET A 458 -19.79 -11.60 -3.24
C MET A 458 -19.35 -11.51 -1.77
N PRO A 459 -18.10 -11.85 -1.40
CA PRO A 459 -17.59 -11.58 -0.06
C PRO A 459 -17.62 -10.08 0.32
N GLN A 460 -17.40 -9.18 -0.64
CA GLN A 460 -17.46 -7.74 -0.39
C GLN A 460 -18.90 -7.29 -0.11
N ILE A 461 -19.85 -7.72 -0.91
CA ILE A 461 -21.29 -7.44 -0.69
C ILE A 461 -21.73 -7.96 0.68
N ALA A 462 -21.29 -9.17 1.06
CA ALA A 462 -21.62 -9.74 2.36
C ALA A 462 -21.06 -8.88 3.51
N ARG A 463 -19.80 -8.42 3.40
CA ARG A 463 -19.20 -7.49 4.37
C ARG A 463 -19.93 -6.16 4.44
N ASP A 464 -20.27 -5.58 3.29
CA ASP A 464 -21.01 -4.31 3.23
C ASP A 464 -22.38 -4.44 3.90
N LEU A 465 -23.04 -5.60 3.77
CA LEU A 465 -24.31 -5.91 4.44
C LEU A 465 -24.15 -6.20 5.94
N ALA A 466 -23.08 -6.85 6.34
CA ALA A 466 -22.78 -7.11 7.75
C ALA A 466 -22.43 -5.81 8.51
N GLY A 467 -21.95 -4.79 7.79
CA GLY A 467 -21.41 -3.58 8.39
C GLY A 467 -20.04 -3.81 8.99
N ARG A 468 -19.74 -3.15 10.12
CA ARG A 468 -18.42 -3.25 10.77
C ARG A 468 -18.16 -4.65 11.33
N ASP A 469 -16.91 -5.10 11.33
CA ASP A 469 -16.44 -6.30 12.04
C ASP A 469 -16.48 -6.06 13.57
N GLU A 470 -17.67 -5.92 14.12
CA GLU A 470 -17.95 -5.68 15.53
C GLU A 470 -18.88 -6.76 16.07
N PRO A 471 -18.96 -6.94 17.40
CA PRO A 471 -19.96 -7.81 18.00
C PRO A 471 -21.35 -7.50 17.47
N GLY A 472 -22.06 -8.50 16.94
CA GLY A 472 -23.37 -8.33 16.29
C GLY A 472 -23.35 -8.10 14.78
N ALA A 473 -22.21 -8.16 14.09
CA ALA A 473 -22.12 -8.07 12.62
C ALA A 473 -23.03 -9.09 11.92
N GLU A 474 -23.05 -10.31 12.40
CA GLU A 474 -23.94 -11.37 11.90
C GLU A 474 -25.42 -10.99 12.04
N THR A 475 -25.82 -10.44 13.19
CA THR A 475 -27.21 -10.01 13.40
C THR A 475 -27.58 -8.88 12.45
N ARG A 476 -26.66 -7.95 12.21
CA ARG A 476 -26.87 -6.87 11.21
C ARG A 476 -26.95 -7.43 9.80
N PHE A 477 -26.10 -8.40 9.42
CA PHE A 477 -26.17 -9.04 8.11
C PHE A 477 -27.56 -9.57 7.82
N PHE A 478 -28.11 -10.44 8.68
CA PHE A 478 -29.42 -11.01 8.49
C PHE A 478 -30.54 -9.96 8.51
N GLY A 479 -30.44 -8.96 9.39
CA GLY A 479 -31.37 -7.83 9.45
C GLY A 479 -31.35 -6.99 8.16
N ASN A 480 -30.16 -6.66 7.66
CA ASN A 480 -30.01 -5.89 6.44
C ASN A 480 -30.46 -6.67 5.20
N VAL A 481 -30.15 -7.97 5.12
CA VAL A 481 -30.64 -8.83 4.03
C VAL A 481 -32.16 -8.92 4.05
N ALA A 482 -32.76 -9.05 5.22
CA ALA A 482 -34.22 -9.07 5.37
C ALA A 482 -34.87 -7.74 4.96
N ALA A 483 -34.23 -6.62 5.30
CA ALA A 483 -34.70 -5.25 5.05
C ALA A 483 -34.38 -4.71 3.66
N LEU A 484 -33.56 -5.42 2.86
CA LEU A 484 -33.19 -5.00 1.52
C LEU A 484 -34.44 -4.83 0.65
N GLU A 485 -34.80 -3.56 0.40
CA GLU A 485 -35.85 -3.22 -0.55
C GLU A 485 -35.44 -3.61 -1.98
N LEU A 486 -36.36 -4.19 -2.71
CA LEU A 486 -36.22 -4.71 -4.06
C LEU A 486 -35.61 -3.72 -5.09
N GLY A 487 -35.65 -2.42 -4.78
CA GLY A 487 -35.10 -1.34 -5.62
C GLY A 487 -33.61 -1.05 -5.39
N LEU A 488 -33.05 -1.39 -4.24
CA LEU A 488 -31.64 -1.08 -3.90
C LEU A 488 -30.67 -2.04 -4.58
N TRP A 489 -31.04 -3.29 -4.82
CA TRP A 489 -30.26 -4.27 -5.58
C TRP A 489 -29.93 -3.81 -7.00
N ARG A 490 -30.84 -3.09 -7.65
CA ARG A 490 -30.63 -2.56 -9.00
C ARG A 490 -29.56 -1.47 -9.06
N ARG A 491 -29.26 -0.76 -7.96
CA ARG A 491 -28.28 0.35 -7.95
C ARG A 491 -26.87 -0.05 -7.56
N GLY A 492 -26.70 -1.13 -6.80
CA GLY A 492 -25.40 -1.54 -6.25
C GLY A 492 -24.51 -2.27 -7.24
N ILE A 493 -25.08 -3.13 -8.10
CA ILE A 493 -24.32 -3.99 -9.02
C ILE A 493 -23.88 -3.22 -10.26
N HIS A 494 -24.63 -2.21 -10.71
CA HIS A 494 -24.33 -1.44 -11.93
C HIS A 494 -23.41 -0.22 -11.74
N ARG A 495 -22.96 0.11 -10.53
CA ARG A 495 -22.13 1.30 -10.27
C ARG A 495 -20.73 0.99 -9.77
N ARG A 496 -19.99 0.11 -10.44
CA ARG A 496 -18.53 0.17 -10.38
C ARG A 496 -17.98 0.65 -11.73
N PRO A 497 -17.68 1.94 -11.90
CA PRO A 497 -16.97 2.40 -13.06
C PRO A 497 -15.56 1.80 -13.01
N GLY A 498 -15.15 1.10 -14.05
CA GLY A 498 -13.78 0.64 -14.23
C GLY A 498 -13.56 -0.86 -14.38
N ARG A 499 -14.54 -1.74 -14.18
CA ARG A 499 -14.40 -3.12 -14.65
C ARG A 499 -14.87 -3.20 -16.09
N ARG A 500 -13.98 -3.63 -16.98
CA ARG A 500 -14.36 -4.09 -18.31
C ARG A 500 -15.37 -5.22 -18.10
N THR A 501 -16.65 -4.96 -18.32
CA THR A 501 -17.57 -6.00 -18.74
C THR A 501 -16.98 -6.55 -20.01
N LEU A 502 -16.48 -7.78 -19.95
CA LEU A 502 -16.07 -8.49 -21.14
C LEU A 502 -17.30 -8.53 -22.03
N ARG A 503 -17.25 -7.81 -23.13
CA ARG A 503 -18.29 -7.87 -24.15
C ARG A 503 -18.13 -9.21 -24.85
N PHE A 504 -19.18 -10.01 -24.84
CA PHE A 504 -19.27 -11.10 -25.79
C PHE A 504 -19.16 -10.52 -27.19
N ASN A 505 -18.21 -11.00 -27.97
CA ASN A 505 -18.20 -10.72 -29.41
C ASN A 505 -19.44 -11.41 -29.97
N GLU A 506 -20.42 -10.61 -30.36
CA GLU A 506 -21.42 -11.06 -31.32
C GLU A 506 -20.68 -11.39 -32.62
N ALA A 507 -20.61 -12.68 -32.96
CA ALA A 507 -20.19 -13.18 -34.24
C ALA A 507 -21.39 -13.27 -35.17
#